data_c2e8c7edaac21d8e9200fb2eef9ec657
#
_entry.id   c2e8c7edaac21d8e9200fb2eef9ec657
#
_cell.length_a   1.000
_cell.length_b   1.000
_cell.length_c   1.000
_cell.angle_alpha   90.00
_cell.angle_beta   90.00
_cell.angle_gamma   90.00
#
_symmetry.space_group_name_H-M   'P 1'
#
loop_
_entity.id
_entity.type
_entity.pdbx_description
1 polymer ?
#
loop_
_entity_poly.entity_id
_entity_poly.type
_entity_poly.pdbx_seq_one_letter_code
_entity_poly.pdbx_strand_id
1 'polypeptide(L)'
;MKYWLHRISHKGHLSYPLLENDNKITIGWSDFSNQQMLDIITRKDSASFSNLIQSEWGHCPRSRWSLWSFVGDMSIGDIVLIPRPWEFRVYRITSCAEFCTSDLLSNDLGWQRKVEPITKWLSRSKYADAPLTSRMKYRGTTTEITDLRESIERAIANKPLSIYSDMVESTLPAWSSLMRQYNNPDKFERLIAWYFKRAGANEISIPAKNTADKVGDCDVEAVFEPIRTIVSVQVKRHDGSTDAYSVNQISEYSDDADTGGDDVDYIRARWVVSTANTFTVEAKLKAKENNVLLLNCEDFVMLLISMGIDEGIDV
;
A
#
# COMPACT_ATOMS: atom_id res chain seq x y z
N MET A 1 14.73 -2.22 -16.50
CA MET A 1 14.53 -3.06 -15.31
C MET A 1 13.38 -4.00 -15.58
N LYS A 2 13.65 -5.29 -15.54
CA LYS A 2 12.68 -6.36 -15.74
C LYS A 2 12.38 -7.06 -14.41
N TYR A 3 11.29 -7.82 -14.37
CA TYR A 3 10.87 -8.62 -13.22
C TYR A 3 10.86 -10.09 -13.62
N TRP A 4 11.44 -10.92 -12.76
CA TRP A 4 11.64 -12.34 -13.02
C TRP A 4 11.05 -13.19 -11.91
N LEU A 5 10.47 -14.32 -12.27
CA LEU A 5 10.19 -15.44 -11.37
C LEU A 5 11.31 -16.46 -11.55
N HIS A 6 12.02 -16.79 -10.49
CA HIS A 6 13.00 -17.88 -10.50
C HIS A 6 12.64 -18.89 -9.42
N ARG A 7 12.38 -20.11 -9.86
CA ARG A 7 11.96 -21.19 -8.96
C ARG A 7 13.16 -22.09 -8.65
N ILE A 8 13.46 -22.23 -7.38
CA ILE A 8 14.41 -23.24 -6.90
C ILE A 8 13.69 -24.59 -6.86
N SER A 9 13.70 -25.31 -7.99
CA SER A 9 13.04 -26.60 -8.18
C SER A 9 14.01 -27.78 -8.22
N HIS A 10 15.30 -27.51 -8.38
CA HIS A 10 16.35 -28.50 -8.49
C HIS A 10 17.33 -28.37 -7.33
N LYS A 11 17.72 -29.51 -6.69
CA LYS A 11 18.68 -29.54 -5.57
C LYS A 11 18.41 -28.49 -4.48
N GLY A 12 17.13 -28.35 -4.06
CA GLY A 12 16.70 -27.34 -3.11
C GLY A 12 17.48 -27.35 -1.79
N HIS A 13 17.96 -28.53 -1.34
CA HIS A 13 18.77 -28.69 -0.14
C HIS A 13 20.17 -28.03 -0.25
N LEU A 14 20.66 -27.75 -1.46
CA LEU A 14 21.89 -26.99 -1.74
C LEU A 14 21.58 -25.53 -2.10
N SER A 15 20.61 -25.34 -2.99
CA SER A 15 20.29 -24.01 -3.56
C SER A 15 19.69 -23.05 -2.54
N TYR A 16 18.87 -23.51 -1.59
CA TYR A 16 18.32 -22.63 -0.55
C TYR A 16 19.37 -22.15 0.45
N PRO A 17 20.30 -22.98 0.98
CA PRO A 17 21.43 -22.49 1.76
C PRO A 17 22.28 -21.43 1.02
N LEU A 18 22.56 -21.64 -0.28
CA LEU A 18 23.29 -20.65 -1.09
C LEU A 18 22.54 -19.33 -1.20
N LEU A 19 21.20 -19.39 -1.34
CA LEU A 19 20.37 -18.19 -1.37
C LEU A 19 20.35 -17.47 -0.02
N GLU A 20 20.24 -18.20 1.07
CA GLU A 20 20.04 -17.62 2.41
C GLU A 20 21.34 -17.13 3.05
N ASN A 21 22.45 -17.87 2.86
CA ASN A 21 23.73 -17.56 3.50
C ASN A 21 24.65 -16.72 2.59
N ASP A 22 24.63 -17.03 1.27
CA ASP A 22 25.58 -16.44 0.33
C ASP A 22 24.93 -15.44 -0.63
N ASN A 23 23.61 -15.25 -0.53
CA ASN A 23 22.81 -14.41 -1.44
C ASN A 23 23.03 -14.78 -2.91
N LYS A 24 22.98 -16.07 -3.22
CA LYS A 24 23.16 -16.60 -4.56
C LYS A 24 21.93 -17.37 -5.01
N ILE A 25 21.51 -17.14 -6.25
CA ILE A 25 20.54 -17.98 -6.96
C ILE A 25 21.28 -18.87 -7.94
N THR A 26 20.79 -20.09 -8.13
CA THR A 26 21.43 -21.10 -8.96
C THR A 26 20.44 -21.76 -9.90
N ILE A 27 20.94 -22.23 -11.05
CA ILE A 27 20.19 -23.09 -11.96
C ILE A 27 21.07 -24.30 -12.35
N GLY A 28 20.44 -25.41 -12.66
CA GLY A 28 21.11 -26.62 -13.13
C GLY A 28 21.93 -26.42 -14.42
N TRP A 29 21.91 -27.41 -15.30
CA TRP A 29 22.59 -27.36 -16.60
C TRP A 29 24.12 -27.40 -16.49
N SER A 30 24.64 -28.27 -15.62
CA SER A 30 26.10 -28.41 -15.38
C SER A 30 26.85 -28.83 -16.66
N ASP A 31 26.29 -29.69 -17.49
CA ASP A 31 26.89 -30.11 -18.75
C ASP A 31 27.18 -28.95 -19.71
N PHE A 32 26.42 -27.90 -19.57
CA PHE A 32 26.49 -26.66 -20.37
C PHE A 32 27.10 -25.47 -19.61
N SER A 33 27.75 -25.74 -18.48
CA SER A 33 28.41 -24.71 -17.68
C SER A 33 29.83 -24.46 -18.18
N ASN A 34 29.98 -23.89 -19.37
CA ASN A 34 31.24 -23.65 -20.04
C ASN A 34 31.25 -22.35 -20.87
N GLN A 35 32.45 -21.94 -21.28
CA GLN A 35 32.64 -20.69 -22.01
C GLN A 35 31.92 -20.69 -23.38
N GLN A 36 31.88 -21.83 -24.08
CA GLN A 36 31.19 -21.94 -25.37
C GLN A 36 29.70 -21.60 -25.23
N MET A 37 29.02 -22.16 -24.22
CA MET A 37 27.61 -21.86 -23.94
C MET A 37 27.40 -20.40 -23.55
N LEU A 38 28.28 -19.85 -22.74
CA LEU A 38 28.22 -18.42 -22.36
C LEU A 38 28.35 -17.52 -23.58
N ASP A 39 29.30 -17.80 -24.49
CA ASP A 39 29.50 -17.02 -25.70
C ASP A 39 28.29 -17.05 -26.63
N ILE A 40 27.71 -18.24 -26.83
CA ILE A 40 26.49 -18.44 -27.64
C ILE A 40 25.33 -17.60 -27.08
N ILE A 41 25.08 -17.70 -25.78
CA ILE A 41 23.99 -16.97 -25.14
C ILE A 41 24.24 -15.45 -25.16
N THR A 42 25.47 -15.01 -24.93
CA THR A 42 25.86 -13.60 -24.97
C THR A 42 25.66 -12.98 -26.35
N ARG A 43 25.98 -13.74 -27.42
CA ARG A 43 25.73 -13.34 -28.82
C ARG A 43 24.26 -13.44 -29.25
N LYS A 44 23.39 -13.93 -28.38
CA LYS A 44 21.97 -14.18 -28.65
C LYS A 44 21.74 -15.12 -29.86
N ASP A 45 22.64 -16.09 -30.06
CA ASP A 45 22.53 -17.08 -31.10
C ASP A 45 21.67 -18.26 -30.63
N SER A 46 20.37 -18.13 -30.78
CA SER A 46 19.41 -19.13 -30.34
C SER A 46 19.44 -20.43 -31.16
N ALA A 47 19.95 -20.37 -32.42
CA ALA A 47 20.09 -21.53 -33.26
C ALA A 47 21.26 -22.40 -32.76
N SER A 48 22.45 -21.83 -32.61
CA SER A 48 23.64 -22.52 -32.05
C SER A 48 23.36 -23.04 -30.64
N PHE A 49 22.64 -22.27 -29.81
CA PHE A 49 22.21 -22.67 -28.45
C PHE A 49 21.39 -24.00 -28.51
N SER A 50 20.38 -24.03 -29.35
CA SER A 50 19.53 -25.21 -29.47
C SER A 50 20.27 -26.41 -30.12
N ASN A 51 21.11 -26.17 -31.12
CA ASN A 51 21.90 -27.19 -31.79
C ASN A 51 22.92 -27.83 -30.83
N LEU A 52 23.61 -27.04 -30.00
CA LEU A 52 24.56 -27.57 -29.02
C LEU A 52 23.87 -28.50 -28.00
N ILE A 53 22.71 -28.10 -27.47
CA ILE A 53 21.95 -28.95 -26.55
C ILE A 53 21.47 -30.22 -27.23
N GLN A 54 20.98 -30.11 -28.49
CA GLN A 54 20.54 -31.28 -29.28
C GLN A 54 21.68 -32.24 -29.56
N SER A 55 22.87 -31.76 -29.86
CA SER A 55 24.04 -32.63 -30.14
C SER A 55 24.53 -33.38 -28.91
N GLU A 56 24.51 -32.72 -27.71
CA GLU A 56 24.99 -33.34 -26.48
C GLU A 56 23.98 -34.31 -25.86
N TRP A 57 22.70 -33.94 -25.84
CA TRP A 57 21.67 -34.74 -25.17
C TRP A 57 20.80 -35.58 -26.12
N GLY A 58 20.96 -35.46 -27.43
CA GLY A 58 20.10 -36.12 -28.40
C GLY A 58 18.67 -35.56 -28.48
N HIS A 59 18.32 -34.60 -27.65
CA HIS A 59 17.02 -33.91 -27.65
C HIS A 59 17.16 -32.46 -27.15
N CYS A 60 16.18 -31.65 -27.50
CA CYS A 60 16.20 -30.22 -27.13
C CYS A 60 14.99 -29.84 -26.27
N PRO A 61 15.07 -29.88 -24.91
CA PRO A 61 13.94 -29.67 -24.03
C PRO A 61 13.50 -28.18 -24.03
N ARG A 62 12.19 -27.94 -23.84
CA ARG A 62 11.65 -26.58 -23.75
C ARG A 62 12.20 -25.82 -22.54
N SER A 63 12.58 -26.51 -21.47
CA SER A 63 13.17 -25.93 -20.26
C SER A 63 14.49 -25.21 -20.49
N ARG A 64 15.18 -25.47 -21.65
CA ARG A 64 16.41 -24.75 -22.04
C ARG A 64 16.26 -23.24 -22.03
N TRP A 65 15.06 -22.73 -22.29
CA TRP A 65 14.81 -21.29 -22.27
C TRP A 65 14.92 -20.69 -20.88
N SER A 66 14.81 -21.50 -19.82
CA SER A 66 15.10 -21.05 -18.46
C SER A 66 16.60 -20.78 -18.26
N LEU A 67 17.47 -21.61 -18.85
CA LEU A 67 18.91 -21.36 -18.88
C LEU A 67 19.23 -20.09 -19.69
N TRP A 68 18.65 -19.98 -20.88
CA TRP A 68 18.82 -18.80 -21.73
C TRP A 68 18.46 -17.52 -20.98
N SER A 69 17.28 -17.48 -20.36
CA SER A 69 16.83 -16.32 -19.59
C SER A 69 17.71 -16.07 -18.37
N PHE A 70 18.08 -17.11 -17.63
CA PHE A 70 18.93 -16.98 -16.45
C PHE A 70 20.31 -16.41 -16.76
N VAL A 71 20.96 -16.90 -17.83
CA VAL A 71 22.31 -16.49 -18.21
C VAL A 71 22.33 -15.21 -19.04
N GLY A 72 21.41 -15.08 -20.00
CA GLY A 72 21.49 -14.06 -21.05
C GLY A 72 20.48 -12.91 -20.95
N ASP A 73 19.25 -13.16 -20.44
CA ASP A 73 18.21 -12.13 -20.46
C ASP A 73 18.11 -11.35 -19.15
N MET A 74 18.39 -11.99 -18.02
CA MET A 74 18.49 -11.29 -16.72
C MET A 74 19.68 -10.34 -16.70
N SER A 75 19.46 -9.13 -16.23
CA SER A 75 20.47 -8.08 -16.13
C SER A 75 20.68 -7.63 -14.68
N ILE A 76 21.86 -7.07 -14.40
CA ILE A 76 22.14 -6.41 -13.12
C ILE A 76 21.11 -5.28 -12.92
N GLY A 77 20.54 -5.21 -11.72
CA GLY A 77 19.49 -4.27 -11.35
C GLY A 77 18.08 -4.78 -11.59
N ASP A 78 17.88 -5.90 -12.31
CA ASP A 78 16.56 -6.53 -12.44
C ASP A 78 16.08 -7.10 -11.10
N ILE A 79 14.78 -7.25 -11.00
CA ILE A 79 14.11 -7.79 -9.81
C ILE A 79 13.80 -9.27 -10.04
N VAL A 80 14.10 -10.12 -9.05
CA VAL A 80 13.78 -11.55 -9.10
C VAL A 80 13.00 -11.98 -7.88
N LEU A 81 11.86 -12.63 -8.11
CA LEU A 81 11.00 -13.22 -7.09
C LEU A 81 11.29 -14.71 -6.97
N ILE A 82 11.56 -15.16 -5.76
CA ILE A 82 11.78 -16.57 -5.41
C ILE A 82 10.57 -17.08 -4.62
N PRO A 83 9.78 -18.00 -5.17
CA PRO A 83 8.61 -18.55 -4.49
C PRO A 83 8.97 -19.78 -3.65
N ARG A 84 8.32 -19.91 -2.48
CA ARG A 84 8.17 -21.12 -1.64
C ARG A 84 6.69 -21.52 -1.58
N PRO A 85 6.30 -22.65 -1.03
CA PRO A 85 4.90 -23.09 -1.00
C PRO A 85 3.92 -22.04 -0.46
N TRP A 86 4.25 -21.38 0.63
CA TRP A 86 3.34 -20.44 1.33
C TRP A 86 3.84 -18.99 1.37
N GLU A 87 5.06 -18.76 0.91
CA GLU A 87 5.73 -17.48 0.96
C GLU A 87 6.53 -17.22 -0.31
N PHE A 88 7.02 -15.99 -0.46
CA PHE A 88 7.96 -15.59 -1.50
C PHE A 88 8.88 -14.50 -0.97
N ARG A 89 10.00 -14.31 -1.63
CA ARG A 89 10.93 -13.24 -1.32
C ARG A 89 11.41 -12.57 -2.60
N VAL A 90 11.62 -11.26 -2.54
CA VAL A 90 12.06 -10.45 -3.67
C VAL A 90 13.50 -10.03 -3.47
N TYR A 91 14.28 -10.14 -4.53
CA TYR A 91 15.69 -9.81 -4.57
C TYR A 91 16.00 -8.93 -5.77
N ARG A 92 17.13 -8.23 -5.70
CA ARG A 92 17.74 -7.52 -6.83
C ARG A 92 18.93 -8.32 -7.34
N ILE A 93 19.09 -8.43 -8.67
CA ILE A 93 20.26 -9.07 -9.28
C ILE A 93 21.44 -8.12 -9.19
N THR A 94 22.57 -8.60 -8.67
CA THR A 94 23.78 -7.79 -8.44
C THR A 94 25.00 -8.27 -9.23
N SER A 95 24.94 -9.45 -9.89
CA SER A 95 26.02 -9.92 -10.77
C SER A 95 25.52 -10.44 -12.10
N CYS A 96 26.43 -10.57 -13.07
CA CYS A 96 26.23 -11.42 -14.24
C CYS A 96 26.14 -12.90 -13.80
N ALA A 97 25.74 -13.78 -14.73
CA ALA A 97 25.81 -15.23 -14.51
C ALA A 97 27.28 -15.68 -14.49
N GLU A 98 27.59 -16.54 -13.53
CA GLU A 98 28.91 -17.11 -13.33
C GLU A 98 28.79 -18.63 -13.28
N PHE A 99 29.87 -19.35 -13.59
CA PHE A 99 29.93 -20.79 -13.40
C PHE A 99 29.95 -21.13 -11.90
N CYS A 100 29.32 -22.21 -11.55
CA CYS A 100 29.42 -22.75 -10.18
C CYS A 100 30.80 -23.42 -9.94
N THR A 101 31.14 -23.62 -8.67
CA THR A 101 32.34 -24.37 -8.26
C THR A 101 32.18 -25.86 -8.60
N SER A 102 33.31 -26.61 -8.64
CA SER A 102 33.34 -28.02 -8.98
C SER A 102 32.37 -28.89 -8.17
N ASP A 103 32.26 -28.58 -6.85
CA ASP A 103 31.36 -29.30 -5.93
C ASP A 103 29.88 -29.09 -6.28
N LEU A 104 29.51 -27.91 -6.73
CA LEU A 104 28.16 -27.60 -7.17
C LEU A 104 27.88 -28.19 -8.55
N LEU A 105 28.85 -28.15 -9.46
CA LEU A 105 28.77 -28.78 -10.79
C LEU A 105 28.48 -30.28 -10.69
N SER A 106 29.17 -31.01 -9.80
CA SER A 106 28.92 -32.44 -9.58
C SER A 106 27.51 -32.76 -9.08
N ASN A 107 26.82 -31.75 -8.54
CA ASN A 107 25.43 -31.82 -8.08
C ASN A 107 24.42 -31.22 -9.08
N ASP A 108 24.82 -31.05 -10.32
CA ASP A 108 24.03 -30.41 -11.37
C ASP A 108 23.52 -29.02 -11.02
N LEU A 109 24.37 -28.20 -10.43
CA LEU A 109 24.21 -26.75 -10.29
C LEU A 109 25.28 -26.10 -11.16
N GLY A 110 24.91 -25.71 -12.37
CA GLY A 110 25.87 -25.21 -13.39
C GLY A 110 26.17 -23.73 -13.27
N TRP A 111 25.17 -22.93 -12.95
CA TRP A 111 25.24 -21.49 -13.03
C TRP A 111 24.72 -20.83 -11.77
N GLN A 112 25.32 -19.69 -11.41
CA GLN A 112 24.92 -18.87 -10.27
C GLN A 112 24.92 -17.39 -10.59
N ARG A 113 24.15 -16.63 -9.83
CA ARG A 113 24.16 -15.16 -9.80
C ARG A 113 24.07 -14.67 -8.37
N LYS A 114 24.74 -13.56 -8.06
CA LYS A 114 24.57 -12.86 -6.78
C LYS A 114 23.29 -12.03 -6.84
N VAL A 115 22.62 -11.98 -5.71
CA VAL A 115 21.39 -11.20 -5.51
C VAL A 115 21.44 -10.50 -4.16
N GLU A 116 20.70 -9.41 -4.03
CA GLU A 116 20.52 -8.68 -2.78
C GLU A 116 19.06 -8.76 -2.35
N PRO A 117 18.76 -9.16 -1.10
CA PRO A 117 17.38 -9.22 -0.63
C PRO A 117 16.77 -7.82 -0.50
N ILE A 118 15.59 -7.62 -1.12
CA ILE A 118 14.80 -6.39 -1.00
C ILE A 118 13.77 -6.55 0.11
N THR A 119 13.17 -7.74 0.25
CA THR A 119 12.13 -8.00 1.25
C THR A 119 12.58 -9.08 2.24
N LYS A 120 11.84 -9.23 3.33
CA LYS A 120 11.80 -10.48 4.11
C LYS A 120 10.99 -11.52 3.33
N TRP A 121 10.88 -12.75 3.85
CA TRP A 121 9.91 -13.72 3.35
C TRP A 121 8.50 -13.20 3.62
N LEU A 122 7.70 -13.04 2.57
CA LEU A 122 6.36 -12.50 2.58
C LEU A 122 5.33 -13.61 2.39
N SER A 123 4.29 -13.63 3.21
CA SER A 123 3.17 -14.58 3.05
C SER A 123 2.44 -14.35 1.74
N ARG A 124 2.22 -15.41 0.95
CA ARG A 124 1.46 -15.32 -0.30
C ARG A 124 0.03 -14.85 -0.09
N SER A 125 -0.64 -15.38 0.94
CA SER A 125 -2.04 -15.02 1.24
C SER A 125 -2.21 -13.55 1.60
N LYS A 126 -1.16 -12.91 2.09
CA LYS A 126 -1.20 -11.52 2.55
C LYS A 126 -0.70 -10.51 1.52
N TYR A 127 0.24 -10.91 0.64
CA TYR A 127 0.95 -9.98 -0.25
C TYR A 127 0.87 -10.32 -1.73
N ALA A 128 0.36 -11.50 -2.12
CA ALA A 128 0.25 -11.88 -3.52
C ALA A 128 -1.20 -11.90 -3.98
N ASP A 129 -1.54 -10.99 -4.89
CA ASP A 129 -2.84 -10.99 -5.58
C ASP A 129 -3.05 -12.23 -6.46
N ALA A 130 -4.22 -12.36 -7.05
CA ALA A 130 -4.58 -13.53 -7.85
C ALA A 130 -3.66 -13.74 -9.06
N PRO A 131 -3.28 -12.71 -9.86
CA PRO A 131 -2.34 -12.85 -10.96
C PRO A 131 -0.96 -13.33 -10.49
N LEU A 132 -0.38 -12.71 -9.45
CA LEU A 132 0.92 -13.09 -8.92
C LEU A 132 0.90 -14.49 -8.31
N THR A 133 -0.17 -14.83 -7.56
CA THR A 133 -0.37 -16.19 -7.01
C THR A 133 -0.44 -17.23 -8.11
N SER A 134 -1.17 -16.96 -9.19
CA SER A 134 -1.26 -17.84 -10.36
C SER A 134 0.09 -18.04 -11.04
N ARG A 135 0.84 -16.95 -11.26
CA ARG A 135 2.16 -17.01 -11.90
C ARG A 135 3.16 -17.80 -11.05
N MET A 136 3.11 -17.68 -9.73
CA MET A 136 3.94 -18.47 -8.82
C MET A 136 3.65 -19.99 -8.86
N LYS A 137 2.53 -20.43 -9.41
CA LYS A 137 2.20 -21.86 -9.62
C LYS A 137 2.72 -22.40 -10.97
N TYR A 138 3.15 -21.52 -11.87
CA TYR A 138 3.66 -21.91 -13.18
C TYR A 138 4.94 -22.76 -13.03
N ARG A 139 5.08 -23.82 -13.86
CA ARG A 139 6.15 -24.82 -13.70
C ARG A 139 7.50 -24.40 -14.28
N GLY A 140 7.61 -23.25 -14.96
CA GLY A 140 8.88 -22.75 -15.49
C GLY A 140 9.88 -22.41 -14.39
N THR A 141 11.17 -22.71 -14.60
CA THR A 141 12.23 -22.40 -13.63
C THR A 141 12.54 -20.92 -13.60
N THR A 142 12.76 -20.30 -14.77
CA THR A 142 13.02 -18.86 -14.91
C THR A 142 12.07 -18.30 -15.96
N THR A 143 11.28 -17.30 -15.57
CA THR A 143 10.25 -16.70 -16.44
C THR A 143 10.19 -15.20 -16.19
N GLU A 144 10.13 -14.42 -17.26
CA GLU A 144 9.87 -12.97 -17.15
C GLU A 144 8.41 -12.74 -16.69
N ILE A 145 8.22 -11.85 -15.72
CA ILE A 145 6.94 -11.49 -15.12
C ILE A 145 6.80 -9.97 -14.99
N THR A 146 7.36 -9.22 -15.94
CA THR A 146 7.32 -7.76 -15.93
C THR A 146 5.88 -7.21 -16.04
N ASP A 147 4.97 -8.01 -16.61
CA ASP A 147 3.52 -7.75 -16.62
C ASP A 147 2.89 -7.70 -15.21
N LEU A 148 3.54 -8.24 -14.20
CA LEU A 148 3.10 -8.24 -12.80
C LEU A 148 3.89 -7.23 -11.92
N ARG A 149 4.51 -6.25 -12.55
CA ARG A 149 5.32 -5.23 -11.85
C ARG A 149 4.57 -4.59 -10.69
N GLU A 150 3.34 -4.15 -10.90
CA GLU A 150 2.56 -3.45 -9.87
C GLU A 150 2.31 -4.32 -8.63
N SER A 151 1.97 -5.61 -8.84
CA SER A 151 1.80 -6.57 -7.74
C SER A 151 3.08 -6.76 -6.93
N ILE A 152 4.22 -6.81 -7.61
CA ILE A 152 5.53 -7.01 -6.99
C ILE A 152 5.97 -5.74 -6.24
N GLU A 153 5.80 -4.56 -6.83
CA GLU A 153 6.13 -3.28 -6.19
C GLU A 153 5.25 -3.03 -4.95
N ARG A 154 3.97 -3.42 -4.98
CA ARG A 154 3.10 -3.39 -3.81
C ARG A 154 3.67 -4.25 -2.66
N ALA A 155 4.13 -5.46 -3.00
CA ALA A 155 4.74 -6.36 -2.02
C ALA A 155 6.08 -5.82 -1.48
N ILE A 156 6.92 -5.22 -2.34
CA ILE A 156 8.17 -4.52 -1.96
C ILE A 156 7.86 -3.37 -0.99
N ALA A 157 6.83 -2.59 -1.26
CA ALA A 157 6.37 -1.51 -0.39
C ALA A 157 5.74 -1.99 0.93
N ASN A 158 5.72 -3.32 1.16
CA ASN A 158 5.11 -3.96 2.33
C ASN A 158 3.62 -3.60 2.53
N LYS A 159 2.91 -3.36 1.42
CA LYS A 159 1.46 -3.09 1.42
C LYS A 159 0.70 -4.43 1.34
N PRO A 160 0.06 -4.89 2.43
CA PRO A 160 -0.71 -6.13 2.39
C PRO A 160 -1.96 -5.95 1.54
N LEU A 161 -2.45 -7.05 0.99
CA LEU A 161 -3.75 -7.08 0.33
C LEU A 161 -4.86 -6.91 1.36
N SER A 162 -5.73 -5.98 1.12
CA SER A 162 -6.92 -5.72 1.94
C SER A 162 -8.01 -5.17 1.04
N ILE A 163 -9.11 -5.89 0.94
CA ILE A 163 -10.29 -5.43 0.18
C ILE A 163 -10.73 -4.05 0.68
N TYR A 164 -10.72 -3.85 2.00
CA TYR A 164 -11.06 -2.55 2.59
C TYR A 164 -10.07 -1.46 2.16
N SER A 165 -8.76 -1.69 2.29
CA SER A 165 -7.74 -0.70 1.90
C SER A 165 -7.77 -0.40 0.40
N ASP A 166 -7.95 -1.44 -0.45
CA ASP A 166 -8.02 -1.28 -1.91
C ASP A 166 -9.30 -0.51 -2.31
N MET A 167 -10.42 -0.77 -1.63
CA MET A 167 -11.68 -0.03 -1.83
C MET A 167 -11.52 1.44 -1.42
N VAL A 168 -10.94 1.70 -0.26
CA VAL A 168 -10.70 3.06 0.22
C VAL A 168 -9.77 3.80 -0.73
N GLU A 169 -8.61 3.21 -1.11
CA GLU A 169 -7.65 3.83 -2.02
C GLU A 169 -8.27 4.16 -3.39
N SER A 170 -9.18 3.33 -3.88
CA SER A 170 -9.87 3.55 -5.16
C SER A 170 -11.00 4.57 -5.09
N THR A 171 -11.71 4.68 -3.97
CA THR A 171 -12.91 5.51 -3.84
C THR A 171 -12.64 6.87 -3.18
N LEU A 172 -11.64 6.97 -2.33
CA LEU A 172 -11.31 8.19 -1.58
C LEU A 172 -11.13 9.44 -2.48
N PRO A 173 -10.43 9.38 -3.63
CA PRO A 173 -10.29 10.56 -4.51
C PRO A 173 -11.62 11.04 -5.07
N ALA A 174 -12.51 10.11 -5.46
CA ALA A 174 -13.83 10.43 -5.99
C ALA A 174 -14.71 11.09 -4.92
N TRP A 175 -14.73 10.52 -3.72
CA TRP A 175 -15.46 11.09 -2.57
C TRP A 175 -14.94 12.45 -2.17
N SER A 176 -13.63 12.63 -2.08
CA SER A 176 -13.02 13.94 -1.76
C SER A 176 -13.36 15.00 -2.83
N SER A 177 -13.45 14.59 -4.10
CA SER A 177 -13.88 15.49 -5.17
C SER A 177 -15.35 15.88 -5.02
N LEU A 178 -16.24 14.92 -4.75
CA LEU A 178 -17.67 15.18 -4.51
C LEU A 178 -17.88 16.11 -3.32
N MET A 179 -17.18 15.87 -2.19
CA MET A 179 -17.27 16.71 -0.99
C MET A 179 -16.91 18.18 -1.29
N ARG A 180 -15.87 18.40 -2.10
CA ARG A 180 -15.47 19.77 -2.51
C ARG A 180 -16.48 20.44 -3.43
N GLN A 181 -17.16 19.66 -4.27
CA GLN A 181 -18.22 20.15 -5.17
C GLN A 181 -19.54 20.41 -4.44
N TYR A 182 -19.69 19.93 -3.21
CA TYR A 182 -20.89 20.10 -2.40
C TYR A 182 -21.04 21.58 -2.01
N ASN A 183 -21.84 22.30 -2.82
CA ASN A 183 -21.86 23.77 -2.84
C ASN A 183 -22.72 24.46 -1.77
N ASN A 184 -23.36 23.69 -0.88
CA ASN A 184 -24.26 24.24 0.12
C ASN A 184 -23.69 24.03 1.53
N PRO A 185 -23.31 25.11 2.27
CA PRO A 185 -22.81 25.01 3.65
C PRO A 185 -23.78 24.26 4.58
N ASP A 186 -25.08 24.55 4.49
CA ASP A 186 -26.09 23.93 5.35
C ASP A 186 -26.18 22.41 5.11
N LYS A 187 -25.96 21.94 3.87
CA LYS A 187 -25.89 20.49 3.58
C LYS A 187 -24.65 19.85 4.18
N PHE A 188 -23.53 20.55 4.21
CA PHE A 188 -22.31 20.01 4.81
C PHE A 188 -22.44 19.89 6.33
N GLU A 189 -23.04 20.87 6.99
CA GLU A 189 -23.39 20.80 8.42
C GLU A 189 -24.35 19.63 8.72
N ARG A 190 -25.37 19.41 7.88
CA ARG A 190 -26.28 18.27 8.00
C ARG A 190 -25.57 16.93 7.79
N LEU A 191 -24.61 16.86 6.87
CA LEU A 191 -23.82 15.65 6.65
C LEU A 191 -22.99 15.31 7.90
N ILE A 192 -22.43 16.32 8.58
CA ILE A 192 -21.72 16.12 9.83
C ILE A 192 -22.69 15.69 10.94
N ALA A 193 -23.87 16.30 11.01
CA ALA A 193 -24.92 15.88 11.92
C ALA A 193 -25.36 14.42 11.67
N TRP A 194 -25.54 14.03 10.40
CA TRP A 194 -25.83 12.64 10.02
C TRP A 194 -24.72 11.68 10.46
N TYR A 195 -23.44 12.07 10.29
CA TYR A 195 -22.31 11.28 10.77
C TYR A 195 -22.39 11.03 12.27
N PHE A 196 -22.62 12.06 13.08
CA PHE A 196 -22.73 11.91 14.54
C PHE A 196 -23.93 11.08 14.96
N LYS A 197 -25.05 11.20 14.28
CA LYS A 197 -26.23 10.33 14.51
C LYS A 197 -25.89 8.86 14.28
N ARG A 198 -25.17 8.56 13.19
CA ARG A 198 -24.70 7.20 12.90
C ARG A 198 -23.64 6.73 13.90
N ALA A 199 -22.81 7.62 14.39
CA ALA A 199 -21.81 7.35 15.43
C ALA A 199 -22.45 7.11 16.82
N GLY A 200 -23.76 7.33 16.99
CA GLY A 200 -24.49 7.03 18.21
C GLY A 200 -24.69 8.24 19.15
N ALA A 201 -24.60 9.45 18.62
CA ALA A 201 -24.98 10.64 19.40
C ALA A 201 -26.45 10.58 19.80
N ASN A 202 -26.74 10.90 21.07
CA ASN A 202 -28.09 10.93 21.64
C ASN A 202 -28.85 12.17 21.18
N GLU A 203 -28.17 13.32 21.21
CA GLU A 203 -28.71 14.59 20.76
C GLU A 203 -27.77 15.25 19.76
N ILE A 204 -28.34 15.97 18.78
CA ILE A 204 -27.58 16.73 17.79
C ILE A 204 -28.31 18.05 17.58
N SER A 205 -27.56 19.14 17.64
CA SER A 205 -28.06 20.48 17.36
C SER A 205 -27.21 21.15 16.28
N ILE A 206 -27.84 21.98 15.48
CA ILE A 206 -27.21 22.92 14.56
C ILE A 206 -27.54 24.32 15.13
N PRO A 207 -26.62 24.94 15.86
CA PRO A 207 -26.90 26.22 16.51
C PRO A 207 -27.28 27.29 15.51
N ALA A 208 -28.20 28.20 15.90
CA ALA A 208 -28.59 29.31 15.04
C ALA A 208 -27.38 30.22 14.80
N LYS A 209 -27.12 30.52 13.52
CA LYS A 209 -26.08 31.47 13.09
C LYS A 209 -26.49 32.90 13.56
N ASN A 210 -25.56 33.65 14.12
CA ASN A 210 -25.72 35.09 14.49
C ASN A 210 -26.56 35.40 15.73
N THR A 211 -26.19 34.87 16.89
CA THR A 211 -26.53 35.52 18.16
C THR A 211 -25.46 36.58 18.46
N ALA A 212 -25.85 37.84 18.55
CA ALA A 212 -24.95 39.00 18.58
C ALA A 212 -23.98 39.07 19.79
N ASP A 213 -24.10 38.19 20.76
CA ASP A 213 -23.33 38.18 22.00
C ASP A 213 -22.51 36.90 22.26
N LYS A 214 -22.44 35.96 21.30
CA LYS A 214 -21.67 34.71 21.47
C LYS A 214 -20.18 34.92 21.15
N VAL A 215 -19.33 34.54 22.08
CA VAL A 215 -17.89 34.47 21.87
C VAL A 215 -17.59 33.09 21.24
N GLY A 216 -16.99 33.10 20.07
CA GLY A 216 -16.74 31.88 19.30
C GLY A 216 -17.91 31.45 18.43
N ASP A 217 -17.74 30.35 17.70
CA ASP A 217 -18.72 29.82 16.74
C ASP A 217 -18.67 28.30 16.69
N CYS A 218 -19.85 27.67 16.64
CA CYS A 218 -20.04 26.23 16.50
C CYS A 218 -21.16 25.95 15.48
N ASP A 219 -20.89 25.19 14.47
CA ASP A 219 -21.86 24.87 13.42
C ASP A 219 -22.67 23.60 13.71
N VAL A 220 -22.09 22.64 14.41
CA VAL A 220 -22.76 21.38 14.80
C VAL A 220 -22.32 20.99 16.21
N GLU A 221 -23.28 20.62 17.06
CA GLU A 221 -23.00 20.05 18.36
C GLU A 221 -23.66 18.67 18.49
N ALA A 222 -22.93 17.71 19.06
CA ALA A 222 -23.37 16.32 19.24
C ALA A 222 -23.10 15.85 20.67
N VAL A 223 -24.13 15.34 21.36
CA VAL A 223 -24.06 14.84 22.72
C VAL A 223 -24.05 13.33 22.75
N PHE A 224 -23.08 12.76 23.44
CA PHE A 224 -22.94 11.33 23.70
C PHE A 224 -23.11 11.07 25.22
N GLU A 225 -24.34 10.84 25.66
CA GLU A 225 -24.65 10.63 27.07
C GLU A 225 -23.90 9.46 27.72
N PRO A 226 -23.79 8.26 27.07
CA PRO A 226 -23.13 7.11 27.69
C PRO A 226 -21.68 7.34 28.07
N ILE A 227 -20.99 8.24 27.38
CA ILE A 227 -19.59 8.58 27.63
C ILE A 227 -19.42 10.01 28.13
N ARG A 228 -20.52 10.69 28.44
CA ARG A 228 -20.56 12.08 28.92
C ARG A 228 -19.65 12.99 28.09
N THR A 229 -19.86 13.02 26.79
CA THR A 229 -19.03 13.81 25.88
C THR A 229 -19.92 14.65 24.97
N ILE A 230 -19.57 15.93 24.87
CA ILE A 230 -20.14 16.87 23.91
C ILE A 230 -19.08 17.16 22.85
N VAL A 231 -19.40 16.98 21.59
CA VAL A 231 -18.52 17.30 20.46
C VAL A 231 -19.04 18.55 19.78
N SER A 232 -18.31 19.65 19.87
CA SER A 232 -18.60 20.90 19.18
C SER A 232 -17.76 21.01 17.93
N VAL A 233 -18.37 21.29 16.78
CA VAL A 233 -17.72 21.26 15.47
C VAL A 233 -17.84 22.61 14.77
N GLN A 234 -16.71 23.17 14.35
CA GLN A 234 -16.65 24.26 13.39
C GLN A 234 -16.42 23.70 11.99
N VAL A 235 -17.24 24.10 11.05
CA VAL A 235 -17.21 23.65 9.67
C VAL A 235 -16.56 24.71 8.78
N LYS A 236 -15.61 24.32 7.96
CA LYS A 236 -14.98 25.23 7.00
C LYS A 236 -14.99 24.64 5.61
N ARG A 237 -15.43 25.46 4.70
CA ARG A 237 -15.42 25.17 3.28
C ARG A 237 -14.35 26.00 2.60
N HIS A 238 -13.26 25.36 2.26
CA HIS A 238 -12.13 25.97 1.57
C HIS A 238 -11.58 25.06 0.47
N ASP A 239 -11.09 25.68 -0.59
CA ASP A 239 -10.20 25.05 -1.55
C ASP A 239 -8.76 25.36 -1.12
N GLY A 240 -7.90 24.34 -0.98
CA GLY A 240 -6.50 24.50 -0.62
C GLY A 240 -6.18 24.25 0.84
N SER A 241 -5.98 25.29 1.65
CA SER A 241 -5.56 25.16 3.05
C SER A 241 -6.43 25.99 4.00
N THR A 242 -6.86 25.42 5.11
CA THR A 242 -7.63 26.09 6.15
C THR A 242 -6.68 26.76 7.15
N ASP A 243 -6.96 28.02 7.48
CA ASP A 243 -6.18 28.83 8.40
C ASP A 243 -6.55 28.62 9.90
N ALA A 244 -5.89 29.36 10.79
CA ALA A 244 -6.07 29.26 12.22
C ALA A 244 -7.36 29.93 12.74
N TYR A 245 -8.08 30.66 11.88
CA TYR A 245 -9.27 31.39 12.31
C TYR A 245 -10.37 30.47 12.83
N SER A 246 -10.59 29.35 12.13
CA SER A 246 -11.55 28.32 12.54
C SER A 246 -11.22 27.66 13.89
N VAL A 247 -9.94 27.49 14.19
CA VAL A 247 -9.49 26.97 15.48
C VAL A 247 -9.78 27.95 16.60
N ASN A 248 -9.53 29.23 16.35
CA ASN A 248 -9.85 30.27 17.33
C ASN A 248 -11.36 30.31 17.61
N GLN A 249 -12.20 30.32 16.57
CA GLN A 249 -13.66 30.33 16.70
C GLN A 249 -14.17 29.21 17.60
N ILE A 250 -13.77 27.95 17.34
CA ILE A 250 -14.26 26.83 18.14
C ILE A 250 -13.61 26.76 19.53
N SER A 251 -12.39 27.30 19.68
CA SER A 251 -11.71 27.33 21.00
C SER A 251 -12.35 28.31 21.94
N GLU A 252 -12.87 29.43 21.41
CA GLU A 252 -13.55 30.48 22.17
C GLU A 252 -15.05 30.19 22.37
N TYR A 253 -15.58 29.17 21.64
CA TYR A 253 -16.98 28.79 21.78
C TYR A 253 -17.27 28.28 23.19
N SER A 254 -18.15 28.97 23.88
CA SER A 254 -18.78 28.53 25.13
C SER A 254 -20.30 28.57 24.94
N ASP A 255 -20.96 27.48 25.23
CA ASP A 255 -22.42 27.46 25.29
C ASP A 255 -22.92 28.13 26.59
N ASP A 256 -24.11 28.75 26.54
CA ASP A 256 -24.72 29.38 27.76
C ASP A 256 -24.93 28.34 28.89
N ALA A 257 -24.91 27.03 28.57
CA ALA A 257 -24.88 25.94 29.52
C ALA A 257 -23.60 25.85 30.38
N ASP A 258 -22.46 26.43 29.95
CA ASP A 258 -21.23 26.50 30.76
C ASP A 258 -21.35 27.37 32.02
N THR A 259 -22.46 28.12 32.18
CA THR A 259 -22.69 29.04 33.27
C THR A 259 -23.50 28.44 34.44
N GLY A 260 -23.74 27.14 34.49
CA GLY A 260 -24.38 26.49 35.64
C GLY A 260 -25.48 25.45 35.34
N GLY A 261 -25.52 24.91 34.15
CA GLY A 261 -26.45 23.86 33.78
C GLY A 261 -25.97 22.42 34.12
N ASP A 262 -26.81 21.41 33.86
CA ASP A 262 -26.57 20.00 34.14
C ASP A 262 -25.37 19.37 33.36
N ASP A 263 -24.71 20.12 32.47
CA ASP A 263 -23.62 19.68 31.61
C ASP A 263 -22.22 19.84 32.22
N VAL A 264 -22.12 20.24 33.49
CA VAL A 264 -20.81 20.43 34.19
C VAL A 264 -19.96 19.15 34.21
N ASP A 265 -20.57 18.00 34.11
CA ASP A 265 -19.90 16.69 34.14
C ASP A 265 -19.48 16.16 32.75
N TYR A 266 -19.71 16.91 31.67
CA TYR A 266 -19.41 16.46 30.32
C TYR A 266 -18.01 16.89 29.85
N ILE A 267 -17.30 15.99 29.20
CA ILE A 267 -16.04 16.30 28.50
C ILE A 267 -16.38 16.99 27.18
N ARG A 268 -15.80 18.16 26.93
CA ARG A 268 -15.97 18.85 25.64
C ARG A 268 -14.82 18.55 24.69
N ALA A 269 -15.16 17.98 23.55
CA ALA A 269 -14.26 17.75 22.42
C ALA A 269 -14.56 18.79 21.33
N ARG A 270 -13.52 19.45 20.81
CA ARG A 270 -13.63 20.47 19.77
C ARG A 270 -13.04 19.99 18.48
N TRP A 271 -13.79 20.10 17.40
CA TRP A 271 -13.38 19.67 16.09
C TRP A 271 -13.45 20.82 15.09
N VAL A 272 -12.51 20.84 14.13
CA VAL A 272 -12.63 21.62 12.89
C VAL A 272 -12.66 20.63 11.73
N VAL A 273 -13.76 20.62 10.98
CA VAL A 273 -13.93 19.80 9.78
C VAL A 273 -13.86 20.72 8.55
N SER A 274 -12.96 20.41 7.63
CA SER A 274 -12.74 21.23 6.43
C SER A 274 -12.78 20.42 5.15
N THR A 275 -13.34 21.02 4.08
CA THR A 275 -13.24 20.48 2.71
C THR A 275 -11.88 20.70 2.08
N ALA A 276 -10.98 21.46 2.70
CA ALA A 276 -9.61 21.67 2.24
C ALA A 276 -8.76 20.39 2.38
N ASN A 277 -7.71 20.29 1.58
CA ASN A 277 -6.78 19.16 1.63
C ASN A 277 -5.85 19.22 2.85
N THR A 278 -5.58 20.41 3.37
CA THR A 278 -4.61 20.63 4.44
C THR A 278 -5.02 21.77 5.37
N PHE A 279 -4.33 21.85 6.50
CA PHE A 279 -4.37 22.98 7.42
C PHE A 279 -2.99 23.68 7.43
N THR A 280 -2.99 24.99 7.61
CA THR A 280 -1.74 25.77 7.75
C THR A 280 -0.95 25.31 8.99
N VAL A 281 0.35 25.58 9.00
CA VAL A 281 1.22 25.28 10.16
C VAL A 281 0.70 25.96 11.42
N GLU A 282 0.28 27.22 11.30
CA GLU A 282 -0.30 27.98 12.41
C GLU A 282 -1.58 27.33 12.94
N ALA A 283 -2.50 26.89 12.06
CA ALA A 283 -3.72 26.19 12.47
C ALA A 283 -3.39 24.91 13.25
N LYS A 284 -2.42 24.14 12.80
CA LYS A 284 -1.99 22.91 13.48
C LYS A 284 -1.39 23.17 14.86
N LEU A 285 -0.59 24.22 15.00
CA LEU A 285 0.00 24.61 16.28
C LEU A 285 -1.09 25.04 17.27
N LYS A 286 -1.98 25.95 16.86
CA LYS A 286 -3.10 26.42 17.70
C LYS A 286 -4.06 25.28 18.06
N ALA A 287 -4.36 24.38 17.14
CA ALA A 287 -5.21 23.23 17.41
C ALA A 287 -4.61 22.32 18.49
N LYS A 288 -3.29 22.11 18.46
CA LYS A 288 -2.59 21.35 19.49
C LYS A 288 -2.63 22.06 20.86
N GLU A 289 -2.43 23.37 20.89
CA GLU A 289 -2.48 24.18 22.11
C GLU A 289 -3.87 24.18 22.76
N ASN A 290 -4.92 24.17 21.95
CA ASN A 290 -6.31 24.26 22.41
C ASN A 290 -7.05 22.90 22.41
N ASN A 291 -6.36 21.77 22.20
CA ASN A 291 -6.95 20.43 22.12
C ASN A 291 -8.10 20.33 21.09
N VAL A 292 -7.91 20.92 19.91
CA VAL A 292 -8.86 20.87 18.80
C VAL A 292 -8.44 19.80 17.82
N LEU A 293 -9.35 18.89 17.46
CA LEU A 293 -9.14 17.90 16.40
C LEU A 293 -9.35 18.57 15.04
N LEU A 294 -8.37 18.43 14.15
CA LEU A 294 -8.46 18.88 12.77
C LEU A 294 -8.73 17.71 11.83
N LEU A 295 -9.79 17.78 11.07
CA LEU A 295 -10.16 16.81 10.04
C LEU A 295 -10.19 17.52 8.69
N ASN A 296 -9.28 17.18 7.80
CA ASN A 296 -9.31 17.63 6.42
C ASN A 296 -10.36 16.84 5.62
N CYS A 297 -10.51 17.13 4.33
CA CYS A 297 -11.48 16.46 3.47
C CYS A 297 -11.31 14.94 3.46
N GLU A 298 -10.09 14.45 3.32
CA GLU A 298 -9.79 13.01 3.27
C GLU A 298 -10.05 12.33 4.61
N ASP A 299 -9.62 12.96 5.71
CA ASP A 299 -9.86 12.45 7.07
C ASP A 299 -11.36 12.28 7.35
N PHE A 300 -12.17 13.27 6.96
CA PHE A 300 -13.61 13.21 7.17
C PHE A 300 -14.28 12.18 6.25
N VAL A 301 -13.88 12.08 4.97
CA VAL A 301 -14.37 11.04 4.06
C VAL A 301 -14.04 9.64 4.59
N MET A 302 -12.87 9.45 5.18
CA MET A 302 -12.52 8.17 5.83
C MET A 302 -13.47 7.83 6.99
N LEU A 303 -13.85 8.80 7.79
CA LEU A 303 -14.85 8.62 8.85
C LEU A 303 -16.22 8.22 8.26
N LEU A 304 -16.67 8.87 7.19
CA LEU A 304 -17.92 8.53 6.50
C LEU A 304 -17.90 7.09 5.95
N ILE A 305 -16.83 6.70 5.28
CA ILE A 305 -16.67 5.34 4.76
C ILE A 305 -16.73 4.31 5.90
N SER A 306 -16.10 4.60 7.04
CA SER A 306 -16.10 3.69 8.19
C SER A 306 -17.46 3.50 8.83
N MET A 307 -18.37 4.48 8.72
CA MET A 307 -19.74 4.39 9.21
C MET A 307 -20.68 3.59 8.31
N GLY A 308 -20.25 3.29 7.07
CA GLY A 308 -21.12 2.68 6.05
C GLY A 308 -22.07 3.72 5.46
N ILE A 309 -21.87 4.03 4.20
CA ILE A 309 -22.66 5.02 3.47
C ILE A 309 -23.94 4.36 2.96
N ASP A 310 -25.08 4.98 3.23
CA ASP A 310 -26.40 4.58 2.72
C ASP A 310 -27.16 5.80 2.15
N GLU A 311 -28.37 5.58 1.63
CA GLU A 311 -29.21 6.62 1.06
C GLU A 311 -29.54 7.78 2.01
N GLY A 312 -29.41 7.56 3.32
CA GLY A 312 -29.62 8.59 4.35
C GLY A 312 -28.56 9.68 4.38
N ILE A 313 -27.49 9.57 3.55
CA ILE A 313 -26.47 10.61 3.41
C ILE A 313 -26.96 11.84 2.61
N ASP A 314 -28.01 11.69 1.82
CA ASP A 314 -28.63 12.78 1.01
C ASP A 314 -29.54 13.66 1.87
N VAL A 315 -28.99 14.24 2.95
CA VAL A 315 -29.71 15.09 3.92
C VAL A 315 -29.86 16.55 3.48
#